data_33f1462fd662c7230f7b14a776e16223
#
_entry.id   33f1462fd662c7230f7b14a776e16223
#
_cell.length_a   1.000
_cell.length_b   1.000
_cell.length_c   1.000
_cell.angle_alpha   90.00
_cell.angle_beta   90.00
_cell.angle_gamma   90.00
#
_symmetry.space_group_name_H-M   'P 1'
#
loop_
_entity.id
_entity.type
_entity.pdbx_description
1 polymer ?
#
loop_
_entity_poly.entity_id
_entity_poly.type
_entity_poly.pdbx_seq_one_letter_code
_entity_poly.pdbx_strand_id
1 'polypeptide(L)'
;MALELQLIKHHSGILIPATPETSDILQSKTRLGDVLVAEFRRLRNPAFHRRFFALLNLGFEYWEPIGGAISSNERKLITGYAKFLASYGGNENALIDAAEQYLEQVANRRVTNGISLCKSFNAYRSWVIVEAGHFDAIQLPDGTLKKHPRSISFANMDELEFQQLYKAALDVLWRWVLSRSFRSRDEAENVAAQLLGFAG
;
A
#
# COMPACT_ATOMS: atom_id res chain seq x y z
N MET A 1 -1.41 25.00 -24.93
CA MET A 1 -2.17 24.60 -23.73
C MET A 1 -2.82 23.26 -24.05
N ALA A 2 -2.54 22.21 -23.28
CA ALA A 2 -3.20 20.91 -23.50
C ALA A 2 -4.66 21.02 -23.03
N LEU A 3 -5.59 20.49 -23.81
CA LEU A 3 -7.01 20.41 -23.46
C LEU A 3 -7.27 19.02 -22.88
N GLU A 4 -7.90 18.98 -21.72
CA GLU A 4 -8.39 17.73 -21.14
C GLU A 4 -9.84 17.52 -21.57
N LEU A 5 -10.11 16.42 -22.28
CA LEU A 5 -11.43 16.09 -22.80
C LEU A 5 -11.85 14.71 -22.30
N GLN A 6 -13.06 14.61 -21.79
CA GLN A 6 -13.63 13.33 -21.34
C GLN A 6 -14.43 12.69 -22.49
N LEU A 7 -13.99 11.51 -22.93
CA LEU A 7 -14.59 10.80 -24.06
C LEU A 7 -15.04 9.38 -23.63
N ILE A 8 -16.13 8.91 -24.17
CA ILE A 8 -16.65 7.55 -23.99
C ILE A 8 -16.53 6.79 -25.30
N LYS A 9 -16.04 5.55 -25.25
CA LYS A 9 -16.07 4.66 -26.42
C LYS A 9 -17.47 4.11 -26.61
N HIS A 10 -18.10 4.46 -27.74
CA HIS A 10 -19.39 3.96 -28.15
C HIS A 10 -19.29 2.54 -28.72
N HIS A 11 -20.41 1.79 -28.76
CA HIS A 11 -20.46 0.42 -29.31
C HIS A 11 -20.05 0.34 -30.79
N SER A 12 -20.23 1.43 -31.55
CA SER A 12 -19.75 1.55 -32.94
C SER A 12 -18.23 1.71 -33.07
N GLY A 13 -17.48 1.77 -31.98
CA GLY A 13 -16.02 1.97 -31.96
C GLY A 13 -15.56 3.42 -32.00
N ILE A 14 -16.47 4.40 -32.18
CA ILE A 14 -16.16 5.83 -32.15
C ILE A 14 -16.06 6.36 -30.70
N LEU A 15 -15.33 7.45 -30.56
CA LEU A 15 -15.27 8.19 -29.27
C LEU A 15 -16.27 9.34 -29.32
N ILE A 16 -17.10 9.45 -28.30
CA ILE A 16 -18.10 10.51 -28.14
C ILE A 16 -17.84 11.31 -26.87
N PRO A 17 -18.19 12.61 -26.81
CA PRO A 17 -18.10 13.40 -25.61
C PRO A 17 -18.83 12.76 -24.42
N ALA A 18 -18.19 12.72 -23.25
CA ALA A 18 -18.78 12.18 -22.04
C ALA A 18 -19.62 13.20 -21.28
N THR A 19 -19.34 14.50 -21.49
CA THR A 19 -20.00 15.61 -20.82
C THR A 19 -20.39 16.70 -21.80
N PRO A 20 -21.41 17.53 -21.51
CA PRO A 20 -21.79 18.67 -22.33
C PRO A 20 -20.63 19.63 -22.58
N GLU A 21 -19.83 19.93 -21.55
CA GLU A 21 -18.67 20.82 -21.64
C GLU A 21 -17.64 20.29 -22.65
N THR A 22 -17.40 18.98 -22.68
CA THR A 22 -16.51 18.34 -23.66
C THR A 22 -17.08 18.49 -25.07
N SER A 23 -18.40 18.37 -25.24
CA SER A 23 -19.06 18.57 -26.52
C SER A 23 -18.90 20.03 -27.01
N ASP A 24 -19.13 21.00 -26.15
CA ASP A 24 -18.99 22.43 -26.46
C ASP A 24 -17.55 22.80 -26.83
N ILE A 25 -16.56 22.26 -26.12
CA ILE A 25 -15.14 22.45 -26.43
C ILE A 25 -14.80 21.89 -27.81
N LEU A 26 -15.25 20.66 -28.13
CA LEU A 26 -15.00 20.07 -29.44
C LEU A 26 -15.67 20.86 -30.56
N GLN A 27 -16.90 21.32 -30.36
CA GLN A 27 -17.62 22.12 -31.39
C GLN A 27 -17.00 23.51 -31.59
N SER A 28 -16.52 24.15 -30.52
CA SER A 28 -16.00 25.51 -30.58
C SER A 28 -14.53 25.61 -31.00
N LYS A 29 -13.72 24.58 -30.70
CA LYS A 29 -12.27 24.64 -30.90
C LYS A 29 -11.74 23.73 -32.02
N THR A 30 -12.59 22.93 -32.64
CA THR A 30 -12.22 22.05 -33.76
C THR A 30 -13.16 22.23 -34.94
N ARG A 31 -12.67 22.04 -36.15
CA ARG A 31 -13.47 22.11 -37.40
C ARG A 31 -13.74 20.71 -37.93
N LEU A 32 -14.81 20.57 -38.69
CA LEU A 32 -15.08 19.35 -39.43
C LEU A 32 -13.89 19.02 -40.36
N GLY A 33 -13.37 17.81 -40.25
CA GLY A 33 -12.22 17.33 -41.02
C GLY A 33 -10.87 17.55 -40.36
N ASP A 34 -10.79 18.21 -39.21
CA ASP A 34 -9.52 18.36 -38.46
C ASP A 34 -9.04 16.99 -37.95
N VAL A 35 -7.75 16.71 -38.11
CA VAL A 35 -7.09 15.55 -37.55
C VAL A 35 -6.53 15.91 -36.20
N LEU A 36 -7.06 15.31 -35.17
CA LEU A 36 -6.63 15.53 -33.77
C LEU A 36 -5.70 14.41 -33.32
N VAL A 37 -4.55 14.78 -32.75
CA VAL A 37 -3.67 13.83 -32.06
C VAL A 37 -3.93 13.99 -30.55
N ALA A 38 -4.30 12.89 -29.91
CA ALA A 38 -4.62 12.87 -28.49
C ALA A 38 -3.97 11.68 -27.78
N GLU A 39 -3.52 11.91 -26.55
CA GLU A 39 -3.11 10.85 -25.64
C GLU A 39 -4.30 10.47 -24.77
N PHE A 40 -4.71 9.20 -24.83
CA PHE A 40 -5.85 8.72 -24.04
C PHE A 40 -5.37 8.03 -22.78
N ARG A 41 -5.83 8.55 -21.65
CA ARG A 41 -5.65 7.90 -20.35
C ARG A 41 -6.98 7.32 -19.88
N ARG A 42 -6.98 6.04 -19.51
CA ARG A 42 -8.18 5.42 -18.95
C ARG A 42 -8.37 5.95 -17.52
N LEU A 43 -9.51 6.58 -17.26
CA LEU A 43 -9.87 6.97 -15.89
C LEU A 43 -10.03 5.71 -15.05
N ARG A 44 -9.35 5.69 -13.91
CA ARG A 44 -9.45 4.61 -12.94
C ARG A 44 -10.86 4.57 -12.34
N ASN A 45 -11.40 3.36 -12.16
CA ASN A 45 -12.73 3.17 -11.59
C ASN A 45 -12.77 3.66 -10.12
N PRO A 46 -13.59 4.68 -9.78
CA PRO A 46 -13.70 5.20 -8.41
C PRO A 46 -14.21 4.15 -7.41
N ALA A 47 -15.07 3.21 -7.85
CA ALA A 47 -15.56 2.13 -7.01
C ALA A 47 -14.44 1.17 -6.63
N PHE A 48 -13.52 0.88 -7.56
CA PHE A 48 -12.36 0.04 -7.28
C PHE A 48 -11.37 0.73 -6.33
N HIS A 49 -11.20 2.04 -6.47
CA HIS A 49 -10.41 2.83 -5.52
C HIS A 49 -10.99 2.78 -4.10
N ARG A 50 -12.32 2.94 -3.95
CA ARG A 50 -12.98 2.79 -2.65
C ARG A 50 -12.80 1.40 -2.06
N ARG A 51 -12.90 0.35 -2.88
CA ARG A 51 -12.66 -1.04 -2.46
C ARG A 51 -11.23 -1.24 -1.91
N PHE A 52 -10.23 -0.64 -2.53
CA PHE A 52 -8.86 -0.67 -2.03
C PHE A 52 -8.73 -0.05 -0.64
N PHE A 53 -9.33 1.13 -0.42
CA PHE A 53 -9.30 1.76 0.89
C PHE A 53 -10.11 1.02 1.95
N ALA A 54 -11.21 0.38 1.57
CA ALA A 54 -11.95 -0.48 2.49
C ALA A 54 -11.12 -1.68 2.94
N LEU A 55 -10.38 -2.30 2.02
CA LEU A 55 -9.46 -3.38 2.34
C LEU A 55 -8.32 -2.91 3.26
N LEU A 56 -7.75 -1.73 3.01
CA LEU A 56 -6.74 -1.14 3.89
C LEU A 56 -7.30 -0.84 5.29
N ASN A 57 -8.52 -0.29 5.37
CA ASN A 57 -9.18 -0.01 6.64
C ASN A 57 -9.45 -1.31 7.41
N LEU A 58 -9.97 -2.33 6.75
CA LEU A 58 -10.15 -3.64 7.35
C LEU A 58 -8.84 -4.17 7.96
N GLY A 59 -7.76 -4.14 7.18
CA GLY A 59 -6.45 -4.57 7.67
C GLY A 59 -5.94 -3.70 8.82
N PHE A 60 -6.22 -2.41 8.81
CA PHE A 60 -5.84 -1.50 9.89
C PHE A 60 -6.59 -1.76 11.20
N GLU A 61 -7.88 -2.09 11.12
CA GLU A 61 -8.70 -2.46 12.28
C GLU A 61 -8.18 -3.75 12.95
N TYR A 62 -7.88 -4.76 12.13
CA TYR A 62 -7.39 -6.05 12.61
C TYR A 62 -5.89 -6.07 12.94
N TRP A 63 -5.15 -5.02 12.56
CA TRP A 63 -3.74 -4.91 12.92
C TRP A 63 -3.60 -4.39 14.33
N GLU A 64 -2.94 -5.15 15.17
CA GLU A 64 -2.52 -4.72 16.49
C GLU A 64 -1.00 -4.50 16.52
N PRO A 65 -0.51 -3.34 16.99
CA PRO A 65 0.90 -3.14 17.23
C PRO A 65 1.37 -4.14 18.30
N ILE A 66 2.14 -5.12 17.90
CA ILE A 66 2.70 -6.09 18.84
C ILE A 66 3.72 -5.35 19.70
N GLY A 67 3.42 -5.15 21.01
CA GLY A 67 4.33 -4.79 22.10
C GLY A 67 5.51 -3.88 21.78
N GLY A 68 5.47 -3.17 20.77
CA GLY A 68 6.12 -2.10 20.03
C GLY A 68 7.52 -1.72 20.28
N ALA A 69 8.20 -2.25 21.22
CA ALA A 69 9.55 -1.79 21.47
C ALA A 69 10.61 -2.49 20.60
N ILE A 70 10.29 -3.65 20.00
CA ILE A 70 11.22 -4.43 19.17
C ILE A 70 10.54 -4.80 17.86
N SER A 71 11.11 -4.38 16.73
CA SER A 71 10.64 -4.76 15.41
C SER A 71 11.04 -6.20 15.05
N SER A 72 10.29 -6.81 14.12
CA SER A 72 10.64 -8.15 13.59
C SER A 72 12.03 -8.18 12.95
N ASN A 73 12.48 -7.06 12.37
CA ASN A 73 13.81 -6.97 11.76
C ASN A 73 14.92 -6.93 12.81
N GLU A 74 14.72 -6.18 13.91
CA GLU A 74 15.66 -6.16 15.02
C GLU A 74 15.77 -7.54 15.67
N ARG A 75 14.64 -8.22 15.89
CA ARG A 75 14.63 -9.59 16.42
C ARG A 75 15.39 -10.54 15.49
N LYS A 76 15.12 -10.51 14.18
CA LYS A 76 15.83 -11.33 13.19
C LYS A 76 17.33 -11.06 13.17
N LEU A 77 17.72 -9.79 13.25
CA LEU A 77 19.13 -9.38 13.27
C LEU A 77 19.84 -9.94 14.51
N ILE A 78 19.29 -9.74 15.70
CA ILE A 78 19.91 -10.19 16.96
C ILE A 78 19.92 -11.72 17.05
N THR A 79 18.81 -12.40 16.69
CA THR A 79 18.79 -13.88 16.68
C THR A 79 19.72 -14.44 15.62
N GLY A 80 19.83 -13.80 14.45
CA GLY A 80 20.80 -14.17 13.41
C GLY A 80 22.23 -14.01 13.88
N TYR A 81 22.54 -12.94 14.59
CA TYR A 81 23.85 -12.71 15.21
C TYR A 81 24.18 -13.77 16.28
N ALA A 82 23.22 -14.13 17.15
CA ALA A 82 23.40 -15.20 18.13
C ALA A 82 23.73 -16.54 17.46
N LYS A 83 23.03 -16.91 16.39
CA LYS A 83 23.33 -18.11 15.60
C LYS A 83 24.69 -18.05 14.92
N PHE A 84 25.08 -16.89 14.40
CA PHE A 84 26.40 -16.65 13.84
C PHE A 84 27.49 -16.87 14.90
N LEU A 85 27.34 -16.34 16.11
CA LEU A 85 28.28 -16.57 17.20
C LEU A 85 28.37 -18.05 17.58
N ALA A 86 27.25 -18.78 17.60
CA ALA A 86 27.23 -20.21 17.87
C ALA A 86 28.06 -21.01 16.88
N SER A 87 28.18 -20.56 15.63
CA SER A 87 29.03 -21.24 14.61
C SER A 87 30.52 -21.16 14.88
N TYR A 88 30.98 -20.24 15.73
CA TYR A 88 32.39 -20.14 16.18
C TYR A 88 32.71 -20.92 17.46
N GLY A 89 31.71 -21.54 18.08
CA GLY A 89 31.78 -22.29 19.31
C GLY A 89 30.92 -21.70 20.40
N GLY A 90 30.00 -22.48 20.90
CA GLY A 90 29.09 -22.07 21.97
C GLY A 90 27.79 -22.88 21.92
N ASN A 91 27.06 -22.83 23.02
CA ASN A 91 25.74 -23.44 23.09
C ASN A 91 24.73 -22.53 22.36
N GLU A 92 24.22 -22.96 21.20
CA GLU A 92 23.29 -22.18 20.39
C GLU A 92 22.04 -21.77 21.18
N ASN A 93 21.47 -22.66 21.99
CA ASN A 93 20.30 -22.37 22.78
C ASN A 93 20.58 -21.29 23.82
N ALA A 94 21.72 -21.37 24.52
CA ALA A 94 22.11 -20.36 25.51
C ALA A 94 22.33 -18.97 24.88
N LEU A 95 22.89 -18.92 23.66
CA LEU A 95 23.09 -17.67 22.93
C LEU A 95 21.75 -17.10 22.42
N ILE A 96 20.82 -17.93 22.00
CA ILE A 96 19.48 -17.49 21.60
C ILE A 96 18.71 -16.98 22.83
N ASP A 97 18.75 -17.68 23.97
CA ASP A 97 18.11 -17.23 25.20
C ASP A 97 18.69 -15.90 25.69
N ALA A 98 19.99 -15.72 25.62
CA ALA A 98 20.63 -14.44 25.93
C ALA A 98 20.22 -13.32 24.97
N ALA A 99 20.05 -13.62 23.68
CA ALA A 99 19.56 -12.69 22.68
C ALA A 99 18.12 -12.24 22.97
N GLU A 100 17.23 -13.17 23.34
CA GLU A 100 15.84 -12.84 23.71
C GLU A 100 15.79 -12.01 25.00
N GLN A 101 16.56 -12.34 26.02
CA GLN A 101 16.68 -11.53 27.25
C GLN A 101 17.17 -10.10 26.95
N TYR A 102 18.14 -9.96 26.06
CA TYR A 102 18.61 -8.63 25.64
C TYR A 102 17.51 -7.85 24.94
N LEU A 103 16.75 -8.48 24.05
CA LEU A 103 15.63 -7.85 23.36
C LEU A 103 14.55 -7.40 24.33
N GLU A 104 14.24 -8.20 25.36
CA GLU A 104 13.31 -7.79 26.43
C GLU A 104 13.80 -6.58 27.22
N GLN A 105 15.09 -6.53 27.56
CA GLN A 105 15.67 -5.36 28.23
C GLN A 105 15.57 -4.10 27.37
N VAL A 106 15.86 -4.21 26.07
CA VAL A 106 15.72 -3.08 25.13
C VAL A 106 14.27 -2.66 25.01
N ALA A 107 13.34 -3.62 24.94
CA ALA A 107 11.90 -3.36 24.90
C ALA A 107 11.45 -2.57 26.14
N ASN A 108 11.81 -3.03 27.32
CA ASN A 108 11.46 -2.41 28.59
C ASN A 108 12.04 -0.98 28.73
N ARG A 109 13.29 -0.77 28.30
CA ARG A 109 13.91 0.57 28.30
C ARG A 109 13.16 1.54 27.36
N ARG A 110 12.72 1.07 26.20
CA ARG A 110 11.98 1.89 25.23
C ARG A 110 10.59 2.26 25.73
N VAL A 111 9.91 1.33 26.41
CA VAL A 111 8.60 1.59 27.05
C VAL A 111 8.74 2.57 28.20
N THR A 112 9.76 2.41 29.06
CA THR A 112 10.01 3.31 30.22
C THR A 112 10.37 4.73 29.76
N ASN A 113 10.94 4.90 28.58
CA ASN A 113 11.27 6.21 28.00
C ASN A 113 10.07 6.93 27.36
N GLY A 114 8.84 6.48 27.62
CA GLY A 114 7.62 7.20 27.23
C GLY A 114 7.29 7.16 25.75
N ILE A 115 7.82 6.21 24.97
CA ILE A 115 7.42 6.02 23.57
C ILE A 115 6.01 5.40 23.55
N SER A 116 5.00 6.25 23.39
CA SER A 116 3.64 5.81 23.14
C SER A 116 3.52 5.33 21.69
N LEU A 117 3.11 4.08 21.50
CA LEU A 117 2.84 3.54 20.17
C LEU A 117 1.46 3.97 19.73
N CYS A 118 1.43 4.85 18.76
CA CYS A 118 0.18 5.28 18.14
C CYS A 118 -0.07 4.53 16.85
N LYS A 119 -1.28 3.99 16.67
CA LYS A 119 -1.77 3.54 15.36
C LYS A 119 -1.91 4.76 14.44
N SER A 120 -1.26 4.75 13.29
CA SER A 120 -1.42 5.76 12.25
C SER A 120 -1.80 5.09 10.94
N PHE A 121 -3.00 5.40 10.44
CA PHE A 121 -3.47 4.87 9.16
C PHE A 121 -2.56 5.28 7.99
N ASN A 122 -2.05 6.52 8.00
CA ASN A 122 -1.13 6.99 6.96
C ASN A 122 0.19 6.20 6.95
N ALA A 123 0.78 5.94 8.14
CA ALA A 123 1.99 5.14 8.25
C ALA A 123 1.74 3.69 7.83
N TYR A 124 0.61 3.11 8.25
CA TYR A 124 0.18 1.77 7.86
C TYR A 124 -0.03 1.64 6.35
N ARG A 125 -0.79 2.55 5.74
CA ARG A 125 -1.00 2.60 4.29
C ARG A 125 0.32 2.69 3.53
N SER A 126 1.21 3.58 3.97
CA SER A 126 2.53 3.75 3.35
C SER A 126 3.36 2.47 3.44
N TRP A 127 3.32 1.79 4.58
CA TRP A 127 3.98 0.51 4.76
C TRP A 127 3.41 -0.57 3.83
N VAL A 128 2.09 -0.72 3.73
CA VAL A 128 1.45 -1.68 2.83
C VAL A 128 1.87 -1.44 1.38
N ILE A 129 1.86 -0.18 0.91
CA ILE A 129 2.25 0.19 -0.46
C ILE A 129 3.73 -0.18 -0.72
N VAL A 130 4.62 0.09 0.23
CA VAL A 130 6.05 -0.25 0.13
C VAL A 130 6.26 -1.77 0.11
N GLU A 131 5.59 -2.51 1.00
CA GLU A 131 5.67 -3.98 1.05
C GLU A 131 5.05 -4.65 -0.19
N ALA A 132 4.06 -4.01 -0.81
CA ALA A 132 3.50 -4.40 -2.09
C ALA A 132 4.45 -4.15 -3.28
N GLY A 133 5.65 -3.62 -3.03
CA GLY A 133 6.65 -3.37 -4.06
C GLY A 133 6.48 -2.04 -4.80
N HIS A 134 5.54 -1.17 -4.37
CA HIS A 134 5.21 0.07 -5.06
C HIS A 134 5.87 1.29 -4.39
N PHE A 135 7.18 1.42 -4.58
CA PHE A 135 8.00 2.45 -3.93
C PHE A 135 9.10 2.99 -4.85
N ASP A 136 9.61 4.15 -4.48
CA ASP A 136 10.84 4.72 -4.99
C ASP A 136 11.94 4.60 -3.92
N ALA A 137 13.16 4.29 -4.33
CA ALA A 137 14.32 4.30 -3.45
C ALA A 137 14.91 5.71 -3.44
N ILE A 138 14.93 6.34 -2.26
CA ILE A 138 15.47 7.68 -2.06
C ILE A 138 16.73 7.56 -1.21
N GLN A 139 17.82 8.16 -1.68
CA GLN A 139 19.03 8.30 -0.87
C GLN A 139 18.94 9.55 -0.01
N LEU A 140 19.14 9.37 1.30
CA LEU A 140 19.22 10.47 2.24
C LEU A 140 20.64 11.10 2.25
N PRO A 141 20.80 12.34 2.77
CA PRO A 141 22.11 13.01 2.85
C PRO A 141 23.18 12.26 3.62
N ASP A 142 22.77 11.37 4.55
CA ASP A 142 23.66 10.47 5.30
C ASP A 142 24.08 9.21 4.53
N GLY A 143 23.67 9.09 3.25
CA GLY A 143 23.95 7.95 2.39
C GLY A 143 22.99 6.75 2.57
N THR A 144 22.08 6.79 3.54
CA THR A 144 21.10 5.70 3.73
C THR A 144 20.05 5.69 2.64
N LEU A 145 19.57 4.49 2.28
CA LEU A 145 18.48 4.31 1.32
C LEU A 145 17.16 4.14 2.07
N LYS A 146 16.18 4.96 1.72
CA LYS A 146 14.82 4.89 2.25
C LYS A 146 13.84 4.56 1.13
N LYS A 147 12.97 3.58 1.37
CA LYS A 147 11.83 3.30 0.50
C LYS A 147 10.72 4.32 0.76
N HIS A 148 10.29 5.01 -0.28
CA HIS A 148 9.20 5.97 -0.24
C HIS A 148 8.02 5.43 -1.06
N PRO A 149 6.79 5.34 -0.51
CA PRO A 149 5.65 4.84 -1.26
C PRO A 149 5.33 5.75 -2.45
N ARG A 150 5.12 5.16 -3.62
CA ARG A 150 4.66 5.90 -4.80
C ARG A 150 3.25 6.42 -4.59
N SER A 151 2.94 7.54 -5.25
CA SER A 151 1.60 8.11 -5.21
C SER A 151 0.60 7.18 -5.89
N ILE A 152 -0.51 6.91 -5.20
CA ILE A 152 -1.65 6.15 -5.70
C ILE A 152 -2.78 7.05 -6.18
N SER A 153 -2.50 8.33 -6.46
CA SER A 153 -3.50 9.26 -6.97
C SER A 153 -3.99 8.88 -8.37
N PHE A 154 -5.17 9.34 -8.75
CA PHE A 154 -5.73 9.09 -10.08
C PHE A 154 -4.86 9.66 -11.22
N ALA A 155 -4.12 10.74 -10.94
CA ALA A 155 -3.23 11.36 -11.92
C ALA A 155 -1.94 10.58 -12.16
N ASN A 156 -1.48 9.82 -11.16
CA ASN A 156 -0.14 9.23 -11.17
C ASN A 156 -0.12 7.71 -11.37
N MET A 157 -1.30 7.05 -11.44
CA MET A 157 -1.41 5.61 -11.57
C MET A 157 -2.62 5.24 -12.42
N ASP A 158 -2.40 4.46 -13.45
CA ASP A 158 -3.48 3.96 -14.30
C ASP A 158 -4.25 2.79 -13.65
N GLU A 159 -5.31 2.32 -14.35
CA GLU A 159 -6.16 1.24 -13.85
C GLU A 159 -5.42 -0.10 -13.76
N LEU A 160 -4.52 -0.40 -14.70
CA LEU A 160 -3.79 -1.67 -14.74
C LEU A 160 -2.76 -1.75 -13.62
N GLU A 161 -1.98 -0.68 -13.43
CA GLU A 161 -1.03 -0.55 -12.32
C GLU A 161 -1.73 -0.63 -10.97
N PHE A 162 -2.91 0.00 -10.87
CA PHE A 162 -3.69 -0.03 -9.63
C PHE A 162 -4.24 -1.44 -9.32
N GLN A 163 -4.63 -2.21 -10.35
CA GLN A 163 -5.03 -3.61 -10.16
C GLN A 163 -3.88 -4.48 -9.67
N GLN A 164 -2.67 -4.24 -10.19
CA GLN A 164 -1.47 -4.94 -9.72
C GLN A 164 -1.15 -4.59 -8.26
N LEU A 165 -1.20 -3.29 -7.93
CA LEU A 165 -1.03 -2.84 -6.56
C LEU A 165 -2.08 -3.45 -5.62
N TYR A 166 -3.36 -3.48 -6.03
CA TYR A 166 -4.44 -4.06 -5.22
C TYR A 166 -4.15 -5.52 -4.86
N LYS A 167 -3.78 -6.35 -5.85
CA LYS A 167 -3.44 -7.76 -5.62
C LYS A 167 -2.23 -7.91 -4.70
N ALA A 168 -1.18 -7.16 -4.94
CA ALA A 168 0.02 -7.20 -4.11
C ALA A 168 -0.26 -6.72 -2.67
N ALA A 169 -1.07 -5.67 -2.50
CA ALA A 169 -1.48 -5.20 -1.19
C ALA A 169 -2.36 -6.23 -0.45
N LEU A 170 -3.29 -6.90 -1.14
CA LEU A 170 -4.08 -8.00 -0.56
C LEU A 170 -3.16 -9.13 -0.07
N ASP A 171 -2.12 -9.49 -0.84
CA ASP A 171 -1.13 -10.50 -0.44
C ASP A 171 -0.34 -10.07 0.82
N VAL A 172 0.05 -8.80 0.91
CA VAL A 172 0.71 -8.24 2.09
C VAL A 172 -0.22 -8.29 3.30
N LEU A 173 -1.45 -7.77 3.15
CA LEU A 173 -2.44 -7.74 4.23
C LEU A 173 -2.79 -9.15 4.70
N TRP A 174 -2.95 -10.09 3.77
CA TRP A 174 -3.20 -11.49 4.10
C TRP A 174 -2.05 -12.08 4.92
N ARG A 175 -0.81 -11.93 4.45
CA ARG A 175 0.38 -12.49 5.10
C ARG A 175 0.58 -11.99 6.53
N TRP A 176 0.37 -10.70 6.75
CA TRP A 176 0.78 -10.04 7.99
C TRP A 176 -0.36 -9.86 8.99
N VAL A 177 -1.60 -9.75 8.53
CA VAL A 177 -2.73 -9.34 9.37
C VAL A 177 -3.92 -10.28 9.24
N LEU A 178 -4.53 -10.39 8.05
CA LEU A 178 -5.87 -10.93 7.86
C LEU A 178 -5.94 -12.45 8.00
N SER A 179 -4.88 -13.19 7.69
CA SER A 179 -4.86 -14.66 7.80
C SER A 179 -5.09 -15.20 9.22
N ARG A 180 -4.95 -14.33 10.23
CA ARG A 180 -5.22 -14.70 11.63
C ARG A 180 -6.69 -14.66 11.99
N SER A 181 -7.50 -13.92 11.25
CA SER A 181 -8.90 -13.62 11.58
C SER A 181 -9.88 -14.08 10.52
N PHE A 182 -9.43 -14.31 9.28
CA PHE A 182 -10.27 -14.73 8.15
C PHE A 182 -9.81 -16.08 7.61
N ARG A 183 -10.77 -16.88 7.10
CA ARG A 183 -10.51 -18.23 6.57
C ARG A 183 -9.91 -18.19 5.16
N SER A 184 -10.27 -17.16 4.38
CA SER A 184 -9.79 -16.99 3.01
C SER A 184 -9.66 -15.51 2.64
N ARG A 185 -8.89 -15.23 1.58
CA ARG A 185 -8.78 -13.89 1.01
C ARG A 185 -10.11 -13.37 0.51
N ASP A 186 -10.90 -14.23 -0.11
CA ASP A 186 -12.24 -13.91 -0.62
C ASP A 186 -13.19 -13.49 0.49
N GLU A 187 -13.12 -14.15 1.64
CA GLU A 187 -13.89 -13.77 2.83
C GLU A 187 -13.50 -12.37 3.29
N ALA A 188 -12.20 -12.07 3.41
CA ALA A 188 -11.72 -10.77 3.82
C ALA A 188 -12.12 -9.67 2.81
N GLU A 189 -12.02 -9.94 1.50
CA GLU A 189 -12.47 -9.01 0.46
C GLU A 189 -13.98 -8.76 0.49
N ASN A 190 -14.78 -9.81 0.75
CA ASN A 190 -16.24 -9.69 0.88
C ASN A 190 -16.62 -8.84 2.09
N VAL A 191 -15.97 -9.04 3.23
CA VAL A 191 -16.18 -8.20 4.43
C VAL A 191 -15.78 -6.76 4.15
N ALA A 192 -14.62 -6.52 3.52
CA ALA A 192 -14.23 -5.17 3.13
C ALA A 192 -15.23 -4.50 2.18
N ALA A 193 -15.81 -5.26 1.24
CA ALA A 193 -16.84 -4.76 0.33
C ALA A 193 -18.16 -4.44 1.05
N GLN A 194 -18.56 -5.25 2.04
CA GLN A 194 -19.74 -5.00 2.86
C GLN A 194 -19.61 -3.71 3.67
N LEU A 195 -18.43 -3.44 4.24
CA LEU A 195 -18.17 -2.20 4.98
C LEU A 195 -18.37 -0.94 4.13
N LEU A 196 -18.15 -1.01 2.82
CA LEU A 196 -18.47 0.10 1.90
C LEU A 196 -19.97 0.36 1.79
N GLY A 197 -20.79 -0.68 1.88
CA GLY A 197 -22.25 -0.56 1.81
C GLY A 197 -22.88 0.07 3.06
N PHE A 198 -22.19 0.02 4.21
CA PHE A 198 -22.66 0.63 5.45
C PHE A 198 -22.16 2.06 5.66
N ALA A 199 -21.17 2.52 4.88
CA ALA A 199 -20.57 3.85 5.01
C ALA A 199 -21.15 4.91 4.04
N GLY A 200 -22.22 4.57 3.30
CA GLY A 200 -22.89 5.42 2.29
C GLY A 200 -24.17 6.05 2.77
#